data_ca03ca2dc9512669a827bc1fc6726da1
#
_entry.id   ca03ca2dc9512669a827bc1fc6726da1
#
_cell.length_a   1.000
_cell.length_b   1.000
_cell.length_c   1.000
_cell.angle_alpha   90.00
_cell.angle_beta   90.00
_cell.angle_gamma   90.00
#
_symmetry.space_group_name_H-M   'P 1'
#
loop_
_entity.id
_entity.type
_entity.pdbx_description
1 polymer ?
#
loop_
_entity_poly.entity_id
_entity_poly.type
_entity_poly.pdbx_seq_one_letter_code
_entity_poly.pdbx_strand_id
1 'polypeptide(L)'
;MEPIFLETLHSDNDLGQRSQAAAKAFGAPVLWGHPPPVPPGRTVSAATELGVPWLYTETPGGGRGTPDDLECYIEGVLNVMNHLEMVPGRPQPRPLTHHLIGDGDLDRVSSAPTTGFFRP
;
A
#
# COMPACT_ATOMS: atom_id res chain seq x y z
N MET A 1 7.10 14.46 8.28
CA MET A 1 6.84 13.98 6.89
C MET A 1 6.13 12.65 7.01
N GLU A 2 4.92 12.54 6.47
CA GLU A 2 4.20 11.28 6.48
C GLU A 2 4.85 10.33 5.48
N PRO A 3 5.18 9.08 5.85
CA PRO A 3 5.76 8.13 4.93
C PRO A 3 4.73 7.67 3.90
N ILE A 4 5.18 7.35 2.69
CA ILE A 4 4.37 6.63 1.71
C ILE A 4 4.02 5.28 2.32
N PHE A 5 2.73 4.96 2.34
CA PHE A 5 2.26 3.64 2.74
C PHE A 5 1.65 2.90 1.54
N LEU A 6 1.65 1.60 1.66
CA LEU A 6 1.12 0.71 0.64
C LEU A 6 0.22 -0.33 1.29
N GLU A 7 -0.98 -0.43 0.78
CA GLU A 7 -1.96 -1.42 1.21
C GLU A 7 -1.96 -2.65 0.29
N THR A 8 -2.22 -3.81 0.86
CA THR A 8 -2.32 -5.08 0.10
C THR A 8 -3.24 -6.06 0.80
N LEU A 9 -3.74 -7.04 0.05
CA LEU A 9 -4.48 -8.15 0.64
C LEU A 9 -3.54 -9.01 1.50
N HIS A 10 -3.90 -9.24 2.75
CA HIS A 10 -3.20 -10.13 3.67
C HIS A 10 -3.98 -11.42 3.87
N SER A 11 -3.59 -12.46 3.14
CA SER A 11 -4.22 -13.78 3.20
C SER A 11 -3.18 -14.86 2.83
N ASP A 12 -3.35 -16.05 3.38
CA ASP A 12 -2.47 -17.21 3.12
C ASP A 12 -2.77 -17.91 1.79
N ASN A 13 -3.84 -17.52 1.10
CA ASN A 13 -4.17 -18.06 -0.22
C ASN A 13 -3.25 -17.47 -1.33
N ASP A 14 -3.30 -18.06 -2.52
CA ASP A 14 -2.49 -17.63 -3.67
C ASP A 14 -2.67 -16.13 -3.98
N LEU A 15 -3.90 -15.63 -3.95
CA LEU A 15 -4.20 -14.23 -4.21
C LEU A 15 -3.50 -13.29 -3.23
N GLY A 16 -3.60 -13.60 -1.92
CA GLY A 16 -2.94 -12.81 -0.87
C GLY A 16 -1.43 -12.88 -0.96
N GLN A 17 -0.87 -14.05 -1.23
CA GLN A 17 0.58 -14.23 -1.37
C GLN A 17 1.12 -13.43 -2.57
N ARG A 18 0.44 -13.46 -3.72
CA ARG A 18 0.83 -12.70 -4.91
C ARG A 18 0.69 -11.19 -4.70
N SER A 19 -0.37 -10.74 -4.03
CA SER A 19 -0.56 -9.33 -3.67
C SER A 19 0.56 -8.83 -2.76
N GLN A 20 0.89 -9.58 -1.71
CA GLN A 20 1.97 -9.24 -0.79
C GLN A 20 3.35 -9.27 -1.46
N ALA A 21 3.59 -10.21 -2.37
CA ALA A 21 4.85 -10.28 -3.11
C ALA A 21 5.05 -9.04 -3.99
N ALA A 22 4.02 -8.62 -4.72
CA ALA A 22 4.05 -7.40 -5.52
C ALA A 22 4.23 -6.14 -4.66
N ALA A 23 3.56 -6.07 -3.51
CA ALA A 23 3.69 -4.97 -2.56
C ALA A 23 5.11 -4.86 -1.96
N LYS A 24 5.71 -5.98 -1.60
CA LYS A 24 7.11 -6.02 -1.14
C LYS A 24 8.09 -5.63 -2.24
N ALA A 25 7.82 -6.05 -3.47
CA ALA A 25 8.64 -5.66 -4.61
C ALA A 25 8.58 -4.15 -4.87
N PHE A 26 7.40 -3.52 -4.73
CA PHE A 26 7.25 -2.07 -4.86
C PHE A 26 8.23 -1.32 -3.94
N GLY A 27 8.31 -1.69 -2.66
CA GLY A 27 9.28 -1.15 -1.73
C GLY A 27 8.88 0.18 -1.09
N ALA A 28 7.61 0.34 -0.70
CA ALA A 28 7.22 1.45 0.17
C ALA A 28 7.74 1.24 1.60
N PRO A 29 8.06 2.31 2.33
CA PRO A 29 8.56 2.18 3.72
C PRO A 29 7.55 1.57 4.68
N VAL A 30 6.24 1.74 4.44
CA VAL A 30 5.17 1.17 5.26
C VAL A 30 4.32 0.25 4.40
N LEU A 31 4.13 -0.98 4.86
CA LEU A 31 3.23 -1.96 4.26
C LEU A 31 2.10 -2.27 5.22
N TRP A 32 0.87 -2.15 4.75
CA TRP A 32 -0.32 -2.45 5.52
C TRP A 32 -1.12 -3.58 4.86
N GLY A 33 -1.14 -4.73 5.49
CA GLY A 33 -1.88 -5.90 5.06
C GLY A 33 -3.31 -5.90 5.59
N HIS A 34 -4.29 -5.98 4.70
CA HIS A 34 -5.71 -6.07 5.05
C HIS A 34 -6.18 -7.52 4.98
N PRO A 35 -6.55 -8.15 6.12
CA PRO A 35 -7.18 -9.46 6.10
C PRO A 35 -8.59 -9.37 5.49
N PRO A 36 -9.07 -10.43 4.82
CA PRO A 36 -10.45 -10.50 4.35
C PRO A 36 -11.45 -10.55 5.54
N PRO A 37 -12.68 -10.04 5.37
CA PRO A 37 -13.27 -9.54 4.13
C PRO A 37 -12.83 -8.10 3.81
N VAL A 38 -12.51 -7.82 2.53
CA VAL A 38 -12.25 -6.46 2.08
C VAL A 38 -13.58 -5.69 1.96
N PRO A 39 -13.69 -4.48 2.51
CA PRO A 39 -14.93 -3.70 2.45
C PRO A 39 -15.43 -3.49 1.01
N PRO A 40 -16.73 -3.66 0.72
CA PRO A 40 -17.26 -3.56 -0.63
C PRO A 40 -17.21 -2.13 -1.19
N GLY A 41 -17.35 -2.00 -2.51
CA GLY A 41 -17.49 -0.71 -3.20
C GLY A 41 -16.16 -0.02 -3.56
N ARG A 42 -15.02 -0.68 -3.34
CA ARG A 42 -13.68 -0.20 -3.72
C ARG A 42 -13.16 -0.96 -4.94
N THR A 43 -12.23 -0.37 -5.68
CA THR A 43 -11.53 -1.08 -6.77
C THR A 43 -10.78 -2.30 -6.29
N VAL A 44 -10.20 -2.24 -5.09
CA VAL A 44 -9.50 -3.37 -4.46
C VAL A 44 -10.46 -4.53 -4.09
N SER A 45 -11.71 -4.24 -3.73
CA SER A 45 -12.71 -5.29 -3.50
C SER A 45 -13.12 -5.98 -4.81
N ALA A 46 -13.33 -5.22 -5.88
CA ALA A 46 -13.60 -5.78 -7.20
C ALA A 46 -12.41 -6.65 -7.70
N ALA A 47 -11.17 -6.19 -7.51
CA ALA A 47 -9.98 -6.99 -7.82
C ALA A 47 -9.94 -8.30 -7.02
N THR A 48 -10.27 -8.25 -5.72
CA THR A 48 -10.33 -9.43 -4.86
C THR A 48 -11.39 -10.44 -5.34
N GLU A 49 -12.59 -9.97 -5.67
CA GLU A 49 -13.69 -10.79 -6.20
C GLU A 49 -13.33 -11.46 -7.52
N LEU A 50 -12.57 -10.79 -8.37
CA LEU A 50 -12.09 -11.28 -9.65
C LEU A 50 -10.81 -12.13 -9.54
N GLY A 51 -10.26 -12.33 -8.35
CA GLY A 51 -9.01 -13.07 -8.15
C GLY A 51 -7.77 -12.36 -8.72
N VAL A 52 -7.81 -11.05 -8.87
CA VAL A 52 -6.70 -10.22 -9.36
C VAL A 52 -5.88 -9.73 -8.18
N PRO A 53 -4.56 -10.03 -8.11
CA PRO A 53 -3.69 -9.47 -7.09
C PRO A 53 -3.65 -7.94 -7.16
N TRP A 54 -3.59 -7.29 -6.02
CA TRP A 54 -3.61 -5.85 -5.95
C TRP A 54 -2.67 -5.30 -4.88
N LEU A 55 -2.23 -4.09 -5.12
CA LEU A 55 -1.64 -3.19 -4.16
C LEU A 55 -2.27 -1.80 -4.36
N TYR A 56 -2.36 -1.04 -3.30
CA TYR A 56 -2.90 0.31 -3.30
C TYR A 56 -1.96 1.22 -2.51
N THR A 57 -1.72 2.42 -2.99
CA THR A 57 -0.81 3.34 -2.32
C THR A 57 -1.27 4.78 -2.45
N GLU A 58 -0.98 5.56 -1.44
CA GLU A 58 -1.25 7.00 -1.40
C GLU A 58 0.01 7.77 -1.02
N THR A 59 0.11 8.99 -1.53
CA THR A 59 1.06 9.97 -1.03
C THR A 59 0.43 10.81 0.06
N PRO A 60 1.22 11.52 0.87
CA PRO A 60 0.72 12.56 1.75
C PRO A 60 -0.20 13.54 1.01
N GLY A 61 -1.37 13.79 1.60
CA GLY A 61 -2.41 14.63 1.00
C GLY A 61 -2.07 16.12 0.93
N GLY A 62 -3.05 16.92 0.48
CA GLY A 62 -2.95 18.37 0.47
C GLY A 62 -2.01 18.97 -0.57
N GLY A 63 -1.69 18.25 -1.65
CA GLY A 63 -0.82 18.72 -2.73
C GLY A 63 0.64 18.88 -2.33
N ARG A 64 1.09 18.16 -1.30
CA ARG A 64 2.45 18.27 -0.72
C ARG A 64 3.43 17.19 -1.18
N GLY A 65 3.20 16.57 -2.34
CA GLY A 65 4.12 15.59 -2.90
C GLY A 65 5.54 16.19 -3.03
N THR A 66 6.53 15.47 -2.54
CA THR A 66 7.94 15.85 -2.64
C THR A 66 8.61 15.15 -3.82
N PRO A 67 9.79 15.61 -4.28
CA PRO A 67 10.57 14.87 -5.28
C PRO A 67 10.88 13.43 -4.84
N ASP A 68 11.14 13.18 -3.55
CA ASP A 68 11.40 11.84 -3.01
C ASP A 68 10.15 10.94 -3.07
N ASP A 69 8.96 11.50 -2.83
CA ASP A 69 7.71 10.78 -3.01
C ASP A 69 7.54 10.34 -4.47
N LEU A 70 7.79 11.24 -5.42
CA LEU A 70 7.71 10.93 -6.85
C LEU A 70 8.72 9.84 -7.24
N GLU A 71 9.96 9.95 -6.77
CA GLU A 71 11.00 8.96 -7.02
C GLU A 71 10.61 7.59 -6.45
N CYS A 72 10.08 7.54 -5.22
CA CYS A 72 9.58 6.31 -4.61
C CYS A 72 8.48 5.64 -5.46
N TYR A 73 7.58 6.41 -6.07
CA TYR A 73 6.55 5.86 -6.95
C TYR A 73 7.13 5.34 -8.27
N ILE A 74 8.05 6.08 -8.90
CA ILE A 74 8.71 5.66 -10.14
C ILE A 74 9.46 4.36 -9.91
N GLU A 75 10.30 4.31 -8.88
CA GLU A 75 11.05 3.12 -8.50
C GLU A 75 10.12 1.95 -8.17
N GLY A 76 9.07 2.22 -7.38
CA GLY A 76 8.09 1.22 -6.98
C GLY A 76 7.37 0.59 -8.18
N VAL A 77 6.91 1.38 -9.13
CA VAL A 77 6.28 0.87 -10.36
C VAL A 77 7.27 0.05 -11.18
N LEU A 78 8.50 0.52 -11.38
CA LEU A 78 9.54 -0.23 -12.09
C LEU A 78 9.87 -1.54 -11.38
N ASN A 79 9.94 -1.55 -10.07
CA ASN A 79 10.14 -2.76 -9.27
C ASN A 79 9.01 -3.78 -9.44
N VAL A 80 7.76 -3.33 -9.48
CA VAL A 80 6.62 -4.23 -9.78
C VAL A 80 6.72 -4.77 -11.19
N MET A 81 7.07 -3.94 -12.18
CA MET A 81 7.28 -4.41 -13.56
C MET A 81 8.42 -5.42 -13.67
N ASN A 82 9.52 -5.24 -12.94
CA ASN A 82 10.59 -6.23 -12.86
C ASN A 82 10.11 -7.53 -12.18
N HIS A 83 9.34 -7.42 -11.09
CA HIS A 83 8.77 -8.56 -10.37
C HIS A 83 7.84 -9.40 -11.25
N LEU A 84 7.09 -8.74 -12.14
CA LEU A 84 6.19 -9.36 -13.10
C LEU A 84 6.89 -9.76 -14.43
N GLU A 85 8.22 -9.64 -14.49
CA GLU A 85 9.02 -9.95 -15.69
C GLU A 85 8.60 -9.16 -16.94
N MET A 86 7.93 -8.01 -16.78
CA MET A 86 7.51 -7.13 -17.88
C MET A 86 8.68 -6.36 -18.49
N VAL A 87 9.71 -6.11 -17.68
CA VAL A 87 10.97 -5.45 -18.10
C VAL A 87 12.16 -6.20 -17.54
N PRO A 88 13.33 -6.17 -18.24
CA PRO A 88 14.54 -6.80 -17.73
C PRO A 88 15.01 -6.20 -16.41
N GLY A 89 15.53 -7.03 -15.51
CA GLY A 89 16.09 -6.60 -14.25
C GLY A 89 15.51 -7.36 -13.05
N ARG A 90 15.85 -6.88 -11.86
CA ARG A 90 15.32 -7.40 -10.59
C ARG A 90 14.83 -6.25 -9.74
N PRO A 91 13.75 -6.44 -8.96
CA PRO A 91 13.30 -5.44 -8.02
C PRO A 91 14.41 -5.04 -7.04
N GLN A 92 14.52 -3.75 -6.77
CA GLN A 92 15.42 -3.18 -5.76
C GLN A 92 14.58 -2.34 -4.78
N PRO A 93 13.75 -2.97 -3.95
CA PRO A 93 12.84 -2.26 -3.07
C PRO A 93 13.59 -1.45 -2.01
N ARG A 94 13.06 -0.29 -1.66
CA ARG A 94 13.49 0.46 -0.48
C ARG A 94 13.26 -0.38 0.78
N PRO A 95 14.02 -0.16 1.87
CA PRO A 95 13.83 -0.89 3.12
C PRO A 95 12.42 -0.70 3.69
N LEU A 96 11.77 -1.81 4.06
CA LEU A 96 10.53 -1.79 4.80
C LEU A 96 10.82 -1.39 6.25
N THR A 97 10.19 -0.32 6.74
CA THR A 97 10.35 0.15 8.11
C THR A 97 9.23 -0.32 9.03
N HIS A 98 8.00 -0.43 8.50
CA HIS A 98 6.84 -0.87 9.26
C HIS A 98 5.98 -1.83 8.45
N HIS A 99 5.59 -2.92 9.08
CA HIS A 99 4.61 -3.87 8.54
C HIS A 99 3.43 -3.97 9.51
N LEU A 100 2.28 -3.49 9.08
CA LEU A 100 1.03 -3.49 9.83
C LEU A 100 0.11 -4.54 9.24
N ILE A 101 -0.67 -5.20 10.09
CA ILE A 101 -1.71 -6.16 9.67
C ILE A 101 -2.98 -5.83 10.44
N GLY A 102 -4.07 -5.63 9.72
CA GLY A 102 -5.38 -5.33 10.30
C GLY A 102 -6.22 -4.44 9.39
N ASP A 103 -7.50 -4.38 9.68
CA ASP A 103 -8.50 -3.58 8.95
C ASP A 103 -8.63 -2.14 9.47
N GLY A 104 -7.77 -1.75 10.40
CA GLY A 104 -7.91 -0.55 11.20
C GLY A 104 -8.84 -0.81 12.39
N ASP A 105 -8.33 -0.57 13.58
CA ASP A 105 -9.09 -0.72 14.82
C ASP A 105 -9.77 0.62 15.15
N LEU A 106 -11.06 0.72 14.89
CA LEU A 106 -11.84 1.93 15.17
C LEU A 106 -11.85 2.30 16.66
N ASP A 107 -11.60 1.35 17.54
CA ASP A 107 -11.49 1.61 18.99
C ASP A 107 -10.18 2.32 19.35
N ARG A 108 -9.21 2.34 18.43
CA ARG A 108 -7.91 3.03 18.61
C ARG A 108 -7.82 4.36 17.89
N VAL A 109 -8.90 4.84 17.29
CA VAL A 109 -8.92 6.17 16.69
C VAL A 109 -8.99 7.25 17.75
N SER A 110 -8.26 8.33 17.56
CA SER A 110 -8.36 9.52 18.39
C SER A 110 -9.36 10.48 17.77
N SER A 111 -10.36 10.87 18.52
CA SER A 111 -11.31 11.88 18.08
C SER A 111 -10.78 13.28 18.36
N ALA A 112 -10.94 14.19 17.40
CA ALA A 112 -10.64 15.60 17.62
C ALA A 112 -11.62 16.17 18.66
N PRO A 113 -11.11 16.91 19.67
CA PRO A 113 -11.96 17.47 20.72
C PRO A 113 -12.84 18.63 20.22
N THR A 114 -12.56 19.14 19.03
CA THR A 114 -13.28 20.25 18.41
C THR A 114 -13.25 20.15 16.90
N THR A 115 -14.21 20.80 16.24
CA THR A 115 -14.22 20.91 14.78
C THR A 115 -13.11 21.86 14.32
N GLY A 116 -12.41 21.49 13.26
CA GLY A 116 -11.32 22.29 12.69
C GLY A 116 -10.57 21.56 11.58
N PHE A 117 -9.52 22.23 11.08
CA PHE A 117 -8.58 21.62 10.15
C PHE A 117 -7.36 21.11 10.94
N PHE A 118 -7.06 19.83 10.78
CA PHE A 118 -5.81 19.28 11.29
C PHE A 118 -4.69 19.64 10.32
N ARG A 119 -3.63 20.25 10.86
CA ARG A 119 -2.37 20.50 10.15
C ARG A 119 -1.24 19.92 11.00
N PRO A 120 -0.65 18.80 10.60
CA PRO A 120 0.50 18.21 11.28
C PRO A 120 1.75 19.09 11.18
#